data_944201d95ed8a1c7165a32504da85c98
#
_entry.id   944201d95ed8a1c7165a32504da85c98
#
_cell.length_a   1.000
_cell.length_b   1.000
_cell.length_c   1.000
_cell.angle_alpha   90.00
_cell.angle_beta   90.00
_cell.angle_gamma   90.00
#
_symmetry.space_group_name_H-M   'P 1'
#
loop_
_entity.id
_entity.type
_entity.pdbx_description
1 polymer ?
#
loop_
_entity_poly.entity_id
_entity_poly.type
_entity_poly.pdbx_seq_one_letter_code
_entity_poly.pdbx_strand_id
1 'polypeptide(L)'
;TSTCSVTSRATEFRIALLAFGLLAVLFVAFPQIDLAASSLFYRGDGEWALHRTSPWLFLPYHGLPRIGQALIIILPILWALSYARRFPALKARRAVFGFLLVGGLLGPVLLVDATLKEHSGRARPVRVEQFGGTRQFTPACIPADQCTANCSFVSGHVATAAFIMAFGWLGAPAVRRRWLLASVGFAA
;
A
#
# COMPACT_ATOMS: atom_id res chain seq x y z
N THR A 1 23.68 -25.45 15.30
CA THR A 1 24.05 -24.61 14.15
C THR A 1 22.90 -24.60 13.15
N SER A 2 21.92 -23.72 13.40
CA SER A 2 20.78 -23.53 12.50
C SER A 2 21.26 -22.70 11.31
N THR A 3 21.47 -23.34 10.18
CA THR A 3 21.67 -22.69 8.89
C THR A 3 20.35 -22.04 8.49
N CYS A 4 20.11 -20.81 8.93
CA CYS A 4 19.05 -19.97 8.39
C CYS A 4 19.42 -19.66 6.94
N SER A 5 18.84 -20.38 5.98
CA SER A 5 19.06 -20.14 4.56
C SER A 5 18.59 -18.72 4.24
N VAL A 6 19.56 -17.85 3.96
CA VAL A 6 19.26 -16.48 3.47
C VAL A 6 18.71 -16.65 2.06
N THR A 7 17.39 -16.58 1.93
CA THR A 7 16.74 -16.57 0.62
C THR A 7 17.30 -15.43 -0.21
N SER A 8 17.66 -15.69 -1.46
CA SER A 8 18.19 -14.65 -2.34
C SER A 8 17.08 -13.60 -2.59
N ARG A 9 17.46 -12.33 -2.79
CA ARG A 9 16.52 -11.25 -3.12
C ARG A 9 15.65 -11.58 -4.36
N ALA A 10 16.23 -12.31 -5.30
CA ALA A 10 15.51 -12.78 -6.48
C ALA A 10 14.43 -13.81 -6.13
N THR A 11 14.68 -14.69 -5.18
CA THR A 11 13.70 -15.67 -4.70
C THR A 11 12.54 -14.97 -3.98
N GLU A 12 12.84 -14.00 -3.12
CA GLU A 12 11.80 -13.21 -2.42
C GLU A 12 10.93 -12.44 -3.41
N PHE A 13 11.53 -11.83 -4.43
CA PHE A 13 10.78 -11.13 -5.48
C PHE A 13 9.88 -12.09 -6.27
N ARG A 14 10.36 -13.27 -6.64
CA ARG A 14 9.57 -14.30 -7.33
C ARG A 14 8.40 -14.77 -6.47
N ILE A 15 8.62 -15.01 -5.17
CA ILE A 15 7.56 -15.40 -4.23
C ILE A 15 6.51 -14.30 -4.14
N ALA A 16 6.92 -13.05 -4.00
CA ALA A 16 6.00 -11.91 -3.95
C ALA A 16 5.17 -11.77 -5.25
N LEU A 17 5.80 -11.94 -6.39
CA LEU A 17 5.13 -11.88 -7.69
C LEU A 17 4.13 -13.03 -7.87
N LEU A 18 4.51 -14.25 -7.50
CA LEU A 18 3.63 -15.42 -7.53
C LEU A 18 2.44 -15.25 -6.57
N ALA A 19 2.70 -14.79 -5.34
CA ALA A 19 1.65 -14.52 -4.37
C ALA A 19 0.68 -13.44 -4.87
N PHE A 20 1.18 -12.37 -5.46
CA PHE A 20 0.35 -11.33 -6.09
C PHE A 20 -0.51 -11.90 -7.23
N GLY A 21 0.09 -12.69 -8.14
CA GLY A 21 -0.64 -13.32 -9.23
C GLY A 21 -1.74 -14.27 -8.74
N LEU A 22 -1.43 -15.11 -7.74
CA LEU A 22 -2.39 -16.00 -7.11
C LEU A 22 -3.57 -15.23 -6.45
N LEU A 23 -3.27 -14.18 -5.71
CA LEU A 23 -4.31 -13.34 -5.08
C LEU A 23 -5.16 -12.63 -6.14
N ALA A 24 -4.56 -12.11 -7.21
CA ALA A 24 -5.30 -11.49 -8.29
C ALA A 24 -6.27 -12.49 -8.95
N VAL A 25 -5.80 -13.69 -9.27
CA VAL A 25 -6.65 -14.77 -9.81
C VAL A 25 -7.75 -15.14 -8.83
N LEU A 26 -7.44 -15.28 -7.54
CA LEU A 26 -8.41 -15.61 -6.50
C LEU A 26 -9.54 -14.57 -6.42
N PHE A 27 -9.23 -13.28 -6.39
CA PHE A 27 -10.23 -12.22 -6.29
C PHE A 27 -11.03 -12.02 -7.58
N VAL A 28 -10.47 -12.36 -8.73
CA VAL A 28 -11.20 -12.35 -10.00
C VAL A 28 -12.13 -13.56 -10.12
N ALA A 29 -11.65 -14.76 -9.72
CA ALA A 29 -12.42 -16.00 -9.80
C ALA A 29 -13.53 -16.08 -8.72
N PHE A 30 -13.28 -15.50 -7.53
CA PHE A 30 -14.19 -15.55 -6.39
C PHE A 30 -14.49 -14.14 -5.86
N PRO A 31 -15.19 -13.28 -6.62
CA PRO A 31 -15.47 -11.90 -6.22
C PRO A 31 -16.31 -11.80 -4.94
N GLN A 32 -17.01 -12.87 -4.57
CA GLN A 32 -17.80 -12.96 -3.33
C GLN A 32 -16.95 -12.82 -2.06
N ILE A 33 -15.65 -13.17 -2.11
CA ILE A 33 -14.72 -13.01 -0.97
C ILE A 33 -14.61 -11.53 -0.58
N ASP A 34 -14.54 -10.65 -1.57
CA ASP A 34 -14.44 -9.21 -1.35
C ASP A 34 -15.72 -8.62 -0.74
N LEU A 35 -16.90 -9.05 -1.27
CA LEU A 35 -18.19 -8.67 -0.69
C LEU A 35 -18.35 -9.23 0.74
N ALA A 36 -17.98 -10.49 0.97
CA ALA A 36 -18.03 -11.10 2.28
C ALA A 36 -17.13 -10.38 3.29
N ALA A 37 -15.89 -10.04 2.90
CA ALA A 37 -14.99 -9.26 3.75
C ALA A 37 -15.57 -7.86 4.06
N SER A 38 -16.16 -7.20 3.08
CA SER A 38 -16.81 -5.89 3.27
C SER A 38 -18.05 -5.98 4.17
N SER A 39 -18.84 -7.04 4.05
CA SER A 39 -20.05 -7.26 4.85
C SER A 39 -19.78 -7.43 6.34
N LEU A 40 -18.59 -7.91 6.74
CA LEU A 40 -18.19 -7.98 8.16
C LEU A 40 -18.19 -6.62 8.86
N PHE A 41 -18.03 -5.55 8.10
CA PHE A 41 -17.98 -4.18 8.62
C PHE A 41 -19.27 -3.39 8.34
N TYR A 42 -20.22 -3.95 7.61
CA TYR A 42 -21.50 -3.31 7.29
C TYR A 42 -22.56 -3.66 8.33
N ARG A 43 -23.22 -2.67 8.88
CA ARG A 43 -24.25 -2.82 9.94
C ARG A 43 -25.69 -2.73 9.43
N GLY A 44 -25.88 -2.47 8.15
CA GLY A 44 -27.20 -2.17 7.57
C GLY A 44 -27.45 -0.66 7.46
N ASP A 45 -28.47 -0.28 6.72
CA ASP A 45 -28.96 1.11 6.54
C ASP A 45 -27.89 2.14 6.16
N GLY A 46 -26.85 1.69 5.43
CA GLY A 46 -25.71 2.53 5.04
C GLY A 46 -24.67 2.78 6.13
N GLU A 47 -24.84 2.16 7.31
CA GLU A 47 -23.94 2.30 8.44
C GLU A 47 -22.78 1.29 8.42
N TRP A 48 -21.60 1.72 8.86
CA TRP A 48 -20.39 0.91 8.89
C TRP A 48 -19.83 0.83 10.29
N ALA A 49 -19.37 -0.38 10.69
CA ALA A 49 -18.81 -0.64 12.02
C ALA A 49 -17.59 0.22 12.35
N LEU A 50 -16.79 0.55 11.32
CA LEU A 50 -15.59 1.34 11.46
C LEU A 50 -15.82 2.73 10.87
N HIS A 51 -16.17 3.68 11.74
CA HIS A 51 -16.31 5.07 11.35
C HIS A 51 -14.95 5.79 11.34
N ARG A 52 -14.74 6.72 10.40
CA ARG A 52 -13.47 7.48 10.26
C ARG A 52 -13.08 8.26 11.53
N THR A 53 -14.04 8.57 12.39
CA THR A 53 -13.84 9.26 13.66
C THR A 53 -13.54 8.32 14.83
N SER A 54 -13.54 7.00 14.61
CA SER A 54 -13.17 6.05 15.66
C SER A 54 -11.74 6.32 16.14
N PRO A 55 -11.50 6.45 17.46
CA PRO A 55 -10.17 6.75 18.01
C PRO A 55 -9.08 5.74 17.57
N TRP A 56 -9.45 4.49 17.42
CA TRP A 56 -8.56 3.40 17.01
C TRP A 56 -8.13 3.48 15.54
N LEU A 57 -9.00 4.04 14.68
CA LEU A 57 -8.73 4.23 13.25
C LEU A 57 -8.14 5.58 12.93
N PHE A 58 -8.25 6.54 13.86
CA PHE A 58 -7.77 7.90 13.60
C PHE A 58 -6.27 7.92 13.24
N LEU A 59 -5.45 7.20 14.01
CA LEU A 59 -4.01 7.17 13.78
C LEU A 59 -3.64 6.47 12.47
N PRO A 60 -4.05 5.23 12.15
CA PRO A 60 -3.73 4.60 10.87
C PRO A 60 -4.37 5.33 9.69
N TYR A 61 -5.61 5.80 9.83
CA TYR A 61 -6.33 6.44 8.73
C TYR A 61 -5.77 7.82 8.35
N HIS A 62 -5.41 8.64 9.33
CA HIS A 62 -4.88 9.99 9.10
C HIS A 62 -3.35 10.05 9.16
N GLY A 63 -2.72 9.20 9.96
CA GLY A 63 -1.27 9.21 10.17
C GLY A 63 -0.50 8.63 8.98
N LEU A 64 -0.90 7.48 8.46
CA LEU A 64 -0.20 6.83 7.34
C LEU A 64 -0.09 7.73 6.09
N PRO A 65 -1.17 8.36 5.60
CA PRO A 65 -1.05 9.27 4.47
C PRO A 65 -0.14 10.48 4.75
N ARG A 66 -0.18 11.03 5.96
CA ARG A 66 0.70 12.14 6.36
C ARG A 66 2.17 11.73 6.42
N ILE A 67 2.46 10.53 6.89
CA ILE A 67 3.82 9.97 6.85
C ILE A 67 4.28 9.84 5.40
N GLY A 68 3.45 9.28 4.52
CA GLY A 68 3.75 9.17 3.09
C GLY A 68 4.04 10.54 2.44
N GLN A 69 3.19 11.54 2.71
CA GLN A 69 3.38 12.91 2.23
C GLN A 69 4.67 13.55 2.75
N ALA A 70 4.96 13.37 4.05
CA ALA A 70 6.19 13.87 4.64
C ALA A 70 7.44 13.22 4.01
N LEU A 71 7.41 11.92 3.76
CA LEU A 71 8.51 11.20 3.11
C LEU A 71 8.75 11.70 1.67
N ILE A 72 7.69 11.96 0.91
CA ILE A 72 7.80 12.50 -0.47
C ILE A 72 8.45 13.88 -0.48
N ILE A 73 8.29 14.68 0.57
CA ILE A 73 8.91 15.99 0.71
C ILE A 73 10.34 15.89 1.26
N ILE A 74 10.53 15.09 2.30
CA ILE A 74 11.81 15.00 3.03
C ILE A 74 12.88 14.27 2.22
N LEU A 75 12.53 13.18 1.54
CA LEU A 75 13.51 12.37 0.81
C LEU A 75 14.23 13.12 -0.30
N PRO A 76 13.57 13.89 -1.20
CA PRO A 76 14.26 14.67 -2.21
C PRO A 76 15.14 15.75 -1.59
N ILE A 77 14.73 16.38 -0.48
CA ILE A 77 15.54 17.37 0.23
C ILE A 77 16.82 16.73 0.77
N LEU A 78 16.70 15.59 1.47
CA LEU A 78 17.86 14.87 2.00
C LEU A 78 18.79 14.38 0.87
N TRP A 79 18.20 13.90 -0.24
CA TRP A 79 18.96 13.47 -1.41
C TRP A 79 19.71 14.66 -2.04
N ALA A 80 19.07 15.80 -2.24
CA ALA A 80 19.71 17.02 -2.75
C ALA A 80 20.81 17.54 -1.81
N LEU A 81 20.54 17.61 -0.49
CA LEU A 81 21.53 18.01 0.51
C LEU A 81 22.73 17.06 0.57
N SER A 82 22.57 15.80 0.18
CA SER A 82 23.67 14.83 0.11
C SER A 82 24.75 15.16 -0.91
N TYR A 83 24.51 16.10 -1.82
CA TYR A 83 25.51 16.61 -2.77
C TYR A 83 26.34 17.75 -2.17
N ALA A 84 25.87 18.41 -1.11
CA ALA A 84 26.61 19.47 -0.46
C ALA A 84 27.79 18.91 0.36
N ARG A 85 28.97 19.53 0.19
CA ARG A 85 30.19 19.13 0.92
C ARG A 85 30.08 19.24 2.43
N ARG A 86 29.15 20.09 2.91
CA ARG A 86 28.91 20.38 4.32
C ARG A 86 28.34 19.17 5.10
N PHE A 87 27.69 18.20 4.42
CA PHE A 87 26.98 17.09 5.07
C PHE A 87 27.57 15.73 4.69
N PRO A 88 28.77 15.34 5.20
CA PRO A 88 29.41 14.08 4.85
C PRO A 88 28.58 12.84 5.22
N ALA A 89 27.82 12.90 6.31
CA ALA A 89 26.93 11.81 6.72
C ALA A 89 25.79 11.56 5.72
N LEU A 90 25.21 12.61 5.13
CA LEU A 90 24.20 12.48 4.08
C LEU A 90 24.80 11.95 2.80
N LYS A 91 26.03 12.39 2.45
CA LYS A 91 26.76 11.90 1.27
C LYS A 91 26.95 10.37 1.33
N ALA A 92 27.28 9.81 2.50
CA ALA A 92 27.44 8.37 2.69
C ALA A 92 26.14 7.58 2.47
N ARG A 93 24.99 8.22 2.65
CA ARG A 93 23.64 7.60 2.52
C ARG A 93 22.91 8.01 1.25
N ARG A 94 23.56 8.67 0.29
CA ARG A 94 22.94 9.19 -0.94
C ARG A 94 22.17 8.11 -1.71
N ALA A 95 22.75 6.94 -1.91
CA ALA A 95 22.11 5.84 -2.62
C ALA A 95 20.83 5.35 -1.92
N VAL A 96 20.82 5.38 -0.58
CA VAL A 96 19.64 5.04 0.23
C VAL A 96 18.51 6.04 -0.01
N PHE A 97 18.80 7.33 0.05
CA PHE A 97 17.80 8.36 -0.22
C PHE A 97 17.28 8.29 -1.65
N GLY A 98 18.17 8.07 -2.64
CA GLY A 98 17.78 7.87 -4.04
C GLY A 98 16.88 6.65 -4.23
N PHE A 99 17.22 5.51 -3.63
CA PHE A 99 16.41 4.30 -3.66
C PHE A 99 15.01 4.51 -3.08
N LEU A 100 14.92 5.11 -1.89
CA LEU A 100 13.65 5.39 -1.23
C LEU A 100 12.82 6.42 -2.02
N LEU A 101 13.45 7.45 -2.56
CA LEU A 101 12.78 8.45 -3.38
C LEU A 101 12.17 7.83 -4.64
N VAL A 102 12.97 7.07 -5.38
CA VAL A 102 12.50 6.39 -6.60
C VAL A 102 11.40 5.39 -6.28
N GLY A 103 11.58 4.57 -5.24
CA GLY A 103 10.57 3.60 -4.82
C GLY A 103 9.24 4.26 -4.39
N GLY A 104 9.31 5.37 -3.66
CA GLY A 104 8.14 6.14 -3.24
C GLY A 104 7.42 6.83 -4.40
N LEU A 105 8.17 7.37 -5.34
CA LEU A 105 7.59 8.00 -6.54
C LEU A 105 6.99 6.98 -7.49
N LEU A 106 7.69 5.89 -7.80
CA LEU A 106 7.20 4.89 -8.75
C LEU A 106 6.07 4.04 -8.17
N GLY A 107 6.12 3.64 -6.90
CA GLY A 107 5.11 2.79 -6.28
C GLY A 107 3.86 3.57 -5.88
N PRO A 108 3.80 4.17 -4.69
CA PRO A 108 2.59 4.82 -4.19
C PRO A 108 2.09 5.97 -5.07
N VAL A 109 2.98 6.85 -5.55
CA VAL A 109 2.56 8.07 -6.26
C VAL A 109 2.15 7.76 -7.69
N LEU A 110 3.05 7.20 -8.49
CA LEU A 110 2.80 7.03 -9.92
C LEU A 110 1.90 5.83 -10.19
N LEU A 111 2.29 4.65 -9.71
CA LEU A 111 1.55 3.42 -10.00
C LEU A 111 0.19 3.39 -9.31
N VAL A 112 0.13 3.74 -8.02
CA VAL A 112 -1.12 3.62 -7.25
C VAL A 112 -1.99 4.86 -7.41
N ASP A 113 -1.51 6.04 -7.02
CA ASP A 113 -2.36 7.23 -6.99
C ASP A 113 -2.65 7.76 -8.39
N ALA A 114 -1.62 7.96 -9.24
CA ALA A 114 -1.79 8.58 -10.55
C ALA A 114 -2.35 7.62 -11.62
N THR A 115 -2.18 6.30 -11.48
CA THR A 115 -2.69 5.36 -12.48
C THR A 115 -3.84 4.51 -11.98
N LEU A 116 -3.62 3.62 -11.03
CA LEU A 116 -4.63 2.64 -10.64
C LEU A 116 -5.88 3.25 -10.03
N LYS A 117 -5.75 4.24 -9.15
CA LYS A 117 -6.89 4.91 -8.54
C LYS A 117 -7.70 5.79 -9.50
N GLU A 118 -7.04 6.38 -10.48
CA GLU A 118 -7.73 7.24 -11.45
C GLU A 118 -8.36 6.44 -12.59
N HIS A 119 -7.82 5.27 -12.93
CA HIS A 119 -8.24 4.52 -14.11
C HIS A 119 -8.90 3.16 -13.80
N SER A 120 -8.92 2.69 -12.54
CA SER A 120 -9.56 1.40 -12.22
C SER A 120 -11.08 1.43 -12.37
N GLY A 121 -11.69 2.58 -12.24
CA GLY A 121 -13.15 2.76 -12.33
C GLY A 121 -13.97 2.01 -11.28
N ARG A 122 -13.35 1.32 -10.33
CA ARG A 122 -14.02 0.48 -9.34
C ARG A 122 -14.67 1.30 -8.23
N ALA A 123 -15.98 1.09 -7.99
CA ALA A 123 -16.72 1.73 -6.92
C ALA A 123 -16.18 1.30 -5.53
N ARG A 124 -16.27 2.20 -4.56
CA ARG A 124 -15.98 1.87 -3.16
C ARG A 124 -17.11 1.07 -2.54
N PRO A 125 -16.86 0.14 -1.59
CA PRO A 125 -17.91 -0.66 -0.94
C PRO A 125 -19.11 0.18 -0.46
N VAL A 126 -18.86 1.34 0.12
CA VAL A 126 -19.93 2.25 0.59
C VAL A 126 -20.84 2.81 -0.51
N ARG A 127 -20.52 2.61 -1.78
CA ARG A 127 -21.29 3.10 -2.93
C ARG A 127 -21.93 1.98 -3.74
N VAL A 128 -21.65 0.70 -3.41
CA VAL A 128 -22.23 -0.42 -4.17
C VAL A 128 -23.60 -0.80 -3.67
N GLU A 129 -24.45 -1.31 -4.56
CA GLU A 129 -25.86 -1.64 -4.30
C GLU A 129 -26.03 -2.62 -3.14
N GLN A 130 -25.10 -3.59 -2.99
CA GLN A 130 -25.12 -4.57 -1.90
C GLN A 130 -25.02 -3.95 -0.49
N PHE A 131 -24.58 -2.69 -0.40
CA PHE A 131 -24.41 -1.96 0.86
C PHE A 131 -25.20 -0.66 0.88
N GLY A 132 -26.31 -0.60 0.12
CA GLY A 132 -27.21 0.56 0.10
C GLY A 132 -26.76 1.72 -0.79
N GLY A 133 -25.75 1.53 -1.62
CA GLY A 133 -25.32 2.50 -2.64
C GLY A 133 -26.07 2.36 -3.95
N THR A 134 -25.60 3.06 -4.99
CA THR A 134 -26.22 3.09 -6.33
C THR A 134 -25.31 2.58 -7.44
N ARG A 135 -24.12 2.08 -7.12
CA ARG A 135 -23.12 1.62 -8.07
C ARG A 135 -23.05 0.10 -8.09
N GLN A 136 -22.76 -0.46 -9.27
CA GLN A 136 -22.58 -1.90 -9.39
C GLN A 136 -21.24 -2.34 -8.81
N PHE A 137 -21.23 -3.50 -8.19
CA PHE A 137 -20.00 -4.13 -7.72
C PHE A 137 -19.18 -4.65 -8.91
N THR A 138 -17.88 -4.39 -8.87
CA THR A 138 -16.92 -4.92 -9.85
C THR A 138 -15.75 -5.59 -9.12
N PRO A 139 -15.27 -6.77 -9.57
CA PRO A 139 -14.15 -7.46 -8.96
C PRO A 139 -12.87 -6.63 -8.94
N ALA A 140 -11.96 -6.92 -8.01
CA ALA A 140 -10.61 -6.35 -8.02
C ALA A 140 -9.87 -6.77 -9.30
N CYS A 141 -8.92 -5.94 -9.76
CA CYS A 141 -8.12 -6.15 -10.97
C CYS A 141 -8.90 -6.11 -12.30
N ILE A 142 -10.19 -5.89 -12.30
CA ILE A 142 -10.98 -5.71 -13.53
C ILE A 142 -11.29 -4.21 -13.69
N PRO A 143 -10.91 -3.60 -14.82
CA PRO A 143 -11.29 -2.22 -15.13
C PRO A 143 -12.82 -2.06 -15.17
N ALA A 144 -13.31 -0.97 -14.63
CA ALA A 144 -14.73 -0.68 -14.52
C ALA A 144 -15.01 0.80 -14.82
N ASP A 145 -16.30 1.17 -14.89
CA ASP A 145 -16.78 2.52 -15.16
C ASP A 145 -17.61 3.11 -14.00
N GLN A 146 -17.61 2.43 -12.87
CA GLN A 146 -18.46 2.76 -11.70
C GLN A 146 -17.90 3.91 -10.84
N CYS A 147 -16.73 4.44 -11.20
CA CYS A 147 -16.05 5.50 -10.46
C CYS A 147 -15.18 6.32 -11.42
N THR A 148 -15.25 7.65 -11.35
CA THR A 148 -14.53 8.56 -12.27
C THR A 148 -13.21 9.08 -11.71
N ALA A 149 -13.02 9.09 -10.38
CA ALA A 149 -11.79 9.56 -9.75
C ALA A 149 -11.66 9.03 -8.33
N ASN A 150 -10.43 8.83 -7.86
CA ASN A 150 -10.11 8.32 -6.53
C ASN A 150 -10.88 7.04 -6.19
N CYS A 151 -10.83 6.08 -7.09
CA CYS A 151 -11.56 4.83 -7.06
C CYS A 151 -11.06 3.87 -5.97
N SER A 152 -11.76 2.73 -5.79
CA SER A 152 -11.51 1.81 -4.68
C SER A 152 -10.22 1.00 -4.83
N PHE A 153 -9.78 0.71 -6.02
CA PHE A 153 -8.62 -0.12 -6.32
C PHE A 153 -7.44 0.75 -6.80
N VAL A 154 -6.30 0.73 -6.22
CA VAL A 154 -5.76 0.04 -5.04
C VAL A 154 -5.82 0.98 -3.83
N SER A 155 -5.83 0.43 -2.58
CA SER A 155 -5.80 1.27 -1.38
C SER A 155 -4.47 2.02 -1.24
N GLY A 156 -4.54 3.35 -1.15
CA GLY A 156 -3.37 4.19 -0.91
C GLY A 156 -2.72 3.97 0.46
N HIS A 157 -3.51 3.58 1.47
CA HIS A 157 -2.99 3.21 2.79
C HIS A 157 -2.13 1.96 2.70
N VAL A 158 -2.62 0.93 1.98
CA VAL A 158 -1.86 -0.30 1.73
C VAL A 158 -0.61 -0.02 0.91
N ALA A 159 -0.68 0.84 -0.10
CA ALA A 159 0.48 1.23 -0.90
C ALA A 159 1.55 1.95 -0.05
N THR A 160 1.12 2.86 0.85
CA THR A 160 2.04 3.55 1.76
C THR A 160 2.66 2.57 2.77
N ALA A 161 1.87 1.67 3.33
CA ALA A 161 2.36 0.61 4.22
C ALA A 161 3.36 -0.31 3.51
N ALA A 162 3.07 -0.71 2.27
CA ALA A 162 4.00 -1.49 1.44
C ALA A 162 5.29 -0.73 1.14
N PHE A 163 5.22 0.59 0.89
CA PHE A 163 6.41 1.42 0.71
C PHE A 163 7.28 1.47 1.98
N ILE A 164 6.68 1.47 3.17
CA ILE A 164 7.43 1.41 4.43
C ILE A 164 8.29 0.13 4.51
N MET A 165 7.88 -0.97 3.87
CA MET A 165 8.73 -2.17 3.74
C MET A 165 10.07 -1.89 3.07
N ALA A 166 10.14 -0.92 2.15
CA ALA A 166 11.39 -0.58 1.48
C ALA A 166 12.51 -0.17 2.46
N PHE A 167 12.16 0.40 3.61
CA PHE A 167 13.13 0.71 4.67
C PHE A 167 13.73 -0.57 5.29
N GLY A 168 12.94 -1.62 5.40
CA GLY A 168 13.42 -2.91 5.90
C GLY A 168 14.42 -3.58 4.95
N TRP A 169 14.32 -3.35 3.64
CA TRP A 169 15.22 -3.89 2.64
C TRP A 169 16.64 -3.29 2.72
N LEU A 170 16.80 -2.16 3.38
CA LEU A 170 18.08 -1.51 3.64
C LEU A 170 18.80 -2.10 4.85
N GLY A 171 18.13 -2.88 5.67
CA GLY A 171 18.66 -3.45 6.90
C GLY A 171 19.15 -4.90 6.78
N ALA A 172 19.68 -5.40 7.89
CA ALA A 172 20.03 -6.81 8.03
C ALA A 172 18.80 -7.73 7.90
N PRO A 173 18.95 -9.03 7.58
CA PRO A 173 17.83 -9.96 7.38
C PRO A 173 16.81 -10.00 8.53
N ALA A 174 17.26 -9.92 9.77
CA ALA A 174 16.39 -9.90 10.95
C ALA A 174 15.55 -8.62 11.02
N VAL A 175 16.13 -7.47 10.67
CA VAL A 175 15.44 -6.17 10.60
C VAL A 175 14.42 -6.18 9.48
N ARG A 176 14.79 -6.73 8.32
CA ARG A 176 13.90 -6.88 7.16
C ARG A 176 12.65 -7.68 7.50
N ARG A 177 12.78 -8.81 8.19
CA ARG A 177 11.64 -9.63 8.62
C ARG A 177 10.69 -8.85 9.55
N ARG A 178 11.22 -8.06 10.49
CA ARG A 178 10.40 -7.22 11.39
C ARG A 178 9.62 -6.16 10.62
N TRP A 179 10.25 -5.48 9.66
CA TRP A 179 9.59 -4.51 8.81
C TRP A 179 8.51 -5.13 7.91
N LEU A 180 8.76 -6.33 7.37
CA LEU A 180 7.79 -7.09 6.60
C LEU A 180 6.54 -7.38 7.45
N LEU A 181 6.73 -7.94 8.65
CA LEU A 181 5.61 -8.25 9.56
C LEU A 181 4.85 -7.00 9.98
N ALA A 182 5.56 -5.90 10.28
CA ALA A 182 4.93 -4.63 10.62
C ALA A 182 4.09 -4.08 9.47
N SER A 183 4.60 -4.09 8.23
CA SER A 183 3.86 -3.57 7.08
C SER A 183 2.66 -4.44 6.69
N VAL A 184 2.77 -5.77 6.81
CA VAL A 184 1.62 -6.67 6.63
C VAL A 184 0.55 -6.41 7.70
N GLY A 185 0.95 -6.27 8.97
CA GLY A 185 0.02 -5.94 10.05
C GLY A 185 -0.62 -4.55 9.92
N PHE A 186 0.01 -3.61 9.22
CA PHE A 186 -0.61 -2.30 8.91
C PHE A 186 -1.51 -2.34 7.69
N ALA A 187 -1.33 -3.33 6.79
CA ALA A 187 -2.12 -3.47 5.58
C ALA A 187 -3.40 -4.29 5.79
N ALA A 188 -3.40 -5.17 6.80
CA ALA A 188 -4.54 -5.99 7.21
C ALA A 188 -5.53 -5.21 8.07
#